data_239975226b5c929f52761b02f0ecea00
#
_entry.id   239975226b5c929f52761b02f0ecea00
#
_cell.length_a   1.000
_cell.length_b   1.000
_cell.length_c   1.000
_cell.angle_alpha   90.00
_cell.angle_beta   90.00
_cell.angle_gamma   90.00
#
_symmetry.space_group_name_H-M   'P 1'
#
loop_
_entity.id
_entity.type
_entity.pdbx_description
1 polymer ?
#
loop_
_entity_poly.entity_id
_entity_poly.type
_entity_poly.pdbx_seq_one_letter_code
_entity_poly.pdbx_strand_id
1 'polypeptide(L)'
;MRYWLMKSEPEAYGIDDLARDKVTAWWGVRNYQARNFMRDQMQVGDGVLFYHSSCPEPGIAGLAEVASTAYPDRTQFDRKSPYYDPKSTPEEPRWVNVDVRVVRKTRLVGLDELRAHAELANMRVLQRGNRLSITPVDPAEWKFITGKLIGKVNK
;
A
#
# COMPACT_ATOMS: atom_id res chain seq x y z
N MET A 1 5.12 -14.61 6.98
CA MET A 1 4.32 -13.41 6.69
C MET A 1 5.23 -12.29 6.23
N ARG A 2 4.82 -11.58 5.24
CA ARG A 2 5.55 -10.41 4.75
C ARG A 2 4.78 -9.15 5.11
N TYR A 3 5.46 -8.02 4.97
CA TYR A 3 4.88 -6.72 5.28
C TYR A 3 5.15 -5.75 4.14
N TRP A 4 4.19 -4.88 3.89
CA TRP A 4 4.21 -3.99 2.73
C TRP A 4 3.81 -2.59 3.14
N LEU A 5 4.33 -1.60 2.42
CA LEU A 5 3.82 -0.22 2.50
C LEU A 5 3.16 0.05 1.16
N MET A 6 1.90 0.47 1.19
CA MET A 6 1.13 0.74 -0.02
C MET A 6 0.66 2.19 0.02
N LYS A 7 1.02 2.95 -1.02
CA LYS A 7 0.73 4.38 -1.09
C LYS A 7 -0.58 4.63 -1.78
N SER A 8 -1.37 5.54 -1.21
CA SER A 8 -2.61 6.01 -1.81
C SER A 8 -2.73 7.52 -1.60
N GLU A 9 -3.27 8.23 -2.58
CA GLU A 9 -3.52 9.65 -2.44
C GLU A 9 -4.84 9.84 -1.70
N PRO A 10 -4.83 10.52 -0.54
CA PRO A 10 -6.04 10.57 0.30
C PRO A 10 -7.23 11.27 -0.36
N GLU A 11 -6.98 12.19 -1.32
CA GLU A 11 -8.09 12.81 -2.04
C GLU A 11 -8.80 11.82 -2.97
N ALA A 12 -8.08 10.83 -3.48
CA ALA A 12 -8.67 9.79 -4.31
C ALA A 12 -9.23 8.66 -3.45
N TYR A 13 -8.43 8.17 -2.51
CA TYR A 13 -8.85 7.08 -1.63
C TYR A 13 -7.97 7.07 -0.38
N GLY A 14 -8.52 7.51 0.74
CA GLY A 14 -7.79 7.58 2.00
C GLY A 14 -8.17 6.47 2.96
N ILE A 15 -7.53 6.48 4.13
CA ILE A 15 -7.78 5.47 5.17
C ILE A 15 -9.25 5.51 5.64
N ASP A 16 -9.87 6.68 5.65
CA ASP A 16 -11.27 6.79 6.05
C ASP A 16 -12.19 6.12 5.04
N ASP A 17 -11.83 6.19 3.76
CA ASP A 17 -12.57 5.46 2.71
C ASP A 17 -12.45 3.96 2.91
N LEU A 18 -11.25 3.47 3.21
CA LEU A 18 -11.05 2.05 3.45
C LEU A 18 -11.77 1.60 4.71
N ALA A 19 -11.76 2.43 5.76
CA ALA A 19 -12.49 2.10 6.99
C ALA A 19 -13.99 1.99 6.75
N ARG A 20 -14.52 2.85 5.87
CA ARG A 20 -15.93 2.80 5.47
C ARG A 20 -16.24 1.54 4.66
N ASP A 21 -15.38 1.26 3.67
CA ASP A 21 -15.62 0.18 2.71
C ASP A 21 -15.23 -1.19 3.25
N LYS A 22 -14.37 -1.24 4.26
CA LYS A 22 -13.81 -2.42 4.91
C LYS A 22 -12.78 -3.15 4.05
N VAL A 23 -13.05 -3.37 2.78
CA VAL A 23 -12.17 -4.03 1.81
C VAL A 23 -12.25 -3.26 0.51
N THR A 24 -11.12 -3.14 -0.16
CA THR A 24 -11.08 -2.51 -1.48
C THR A 24 -10.12 -3.26 -2.40
N ALA A 25 -10.41 -3.26 -3.69
CA ALA A 25 -9.48 -3.74 -4.70
C ALA A 25 -8.42 -2.66 -4.93
N TRP A 26 -7.14 -3.05 -4.92
CA TRP A 26 -6.03 -2.10 -5.07
C TRP A 26 -5.62 -1.99 -6.53
N TRP A 27 -6.46 -1.37 -7.32
CA TRP A 27 -6.26 -1.28 -8.77
C TRP A 27 -5.43 -0.05 -9.15
N GLY A 28 -5.09 0.03 -10.44
CA GLY A 28 -4.41 1.21 -10.98
C GLY A 28 -2.90 1.19 -10.83
N VAL A 29 -2.32 0.09 -10.37
CA VAL A 29 -0.87 -0.01 -10.26
C VAL A 29 -0.30 -0.22 -11.65
N ARG A 30 0.56 0.70 -12.12
CA ARG A 30 1.10 0.68 -13.48
C ARG A 30 2.63 0.74 -13.50
N ASN A 31 3.24 0.15 -12.48
CA ASN A 31 4.68 -0.05 -12.41
C ASN A 31 4.94 -1.55 -12.33
N TYR A 32 5.81 -2.06 -13.18
CA TYR A 32 6.03 -3.51 -13.24
C TYR A 32 6.60 -4.09 -11.97
N GLN A 33 7.47 -3.37 -11.28
CA GLN A 33 8.04 -3.86 -10.03
C GLN A 33 6.96 -3.98 -8.94
N ALA A 34 6.11 -2.98 -8.82
CA ALA A 34 5.00 -3.01 -7.86
C ALA A 34 4.01 -4.12 -8.21
N ARG A 35 3.71 -4.28 -9.52
CA ARG A 35 2.86 -5.37 -9.99
C ARG A 35 3.44 -6.73 -9.60
N ASN A 36 4.76 -6.89 -9.76
CA ASN A 36 5.40 -8.16 -9.46
C ASN A 36 5.33 -8.49 -7.97
N PHE A 37 5.39 -7.48 -7.10
CA PHE A 37 5.18 -7.72 -5.67
C PHE A 37 3.78 -8.31 -5.42
N MET A 38 2.75 -7.73 -6.02
CA MET A 38 1.39 -8.23 -5.84
C MET A 38 1.20 -9.62 -6.44
N ARG A 39 1.73 -9.83 -7.63
CA ARG A 39 1.52 -11.08 -8.36
C ARG A 39 2.30 -12.24 -7.75
N ASP A 40 3.57 -11.98 -7.38
CA ASP A 40 4.51 -13.06 -7.09
C ASP A 40 4.83 -13.23 -5.61
N GLN A 41 4.63 -12.21 -4.78
CA GLN A 41 5.11 -12.23 -3.41
C GLN A 41 4.04 -12.01 -2.34
N MET A 42 3.04 -11.20 -2.60
CA MET A 42 1.99 -10.95 -1.61
C MET A 42 1.14 -12.18 -1.36
N GLN A 43 0.82 -12.41 -0.09
CA GLN A 43 -0.04 -13.50 0.33
C GLN A 43 -1.14 -12.98 1.25
N VAL A 44 -2.27 -13.66 1.24
CA VAL A 44 -3.37 -13.32 2.13
C VAL A 44 -2.88 -13.30 3.57
N GLY A 45 -3.20 -12.24 4.29
CA GLY A 45 -2.77 -12.06 5.68
C GLY A 45 -1.51 -11.22 5.83
N ASP A 46 -0.78 -10.92 4.74
CA ASP A 46 0.38 -10.03 4.84
C ASP A 46 -0.04 -8.68 5.38
N GLY A 47 0.78 -8.09 6.25
CA GLY A 47 0.50 -6.79 6.83
C GLY A 47 0.77 -5.65 5.86
N VAL A 48 -0.02 -4.59 5.95
CA VAL A 48 0.09 -3.42 5.08
C VAL A 48 0.10 -2.16 5.92
N LEU A 49 1.11 -1.32 5.70
CA LEU A 49 1.11 0.04 6.18
C LEU A 49 0.43 0.89 5.11
N PHE A 50 -0.75 1.41 5.42
CA PHE A 50 -1.51 2.26 4.50
C PHE A 50 -0.92 3.66 4.57
N TYR A 51 -0.30 4.11 3.48
CA TYR A 51 0.48 5.34 3.45
C TYR A 51 -0.22 6.38 2.57
N HIS A 52 -0.46 7.57 3.12
CA HIS A 52 -0.97 8.71 2.35
C HIS A 52 0.19 9.40 1.66
N SER A 53 0.10 9.52 0.34
CA SER A 53 1.13 10.17 -0.48
C SER A 53 0.54 11.31 -1.28
N SER A 54 1.41 12.16 -1.84
CA SER A 54 1.02 13.27 -2.72
C SER A 54 0.00 14.19 -2.05
N CYS A 55 0.28 14.56 -0.80
CA CYS A 55 -0.61 15.37 0.00
C CYS A 55 0.22 16.24 0.95
N PRO A 56 -0.39 17.24 1.63
CA PRO A 56 0.36 18.13 2.51
C PRO A 56 1.09 17.43 3.65
N GLU A 57 0.51 16.36 4.19
CA GLU A 57 1.12 15.62 5.30
C GLU A 57 1.24 14.14 4.95
N PRO A 58 2.25 13.75 4.14
CA PRO A 58 2.41 12.35 3.80
C PRO A 58 2.84 11.53 5.02
N GLY A 59 2.35 10.30 5.10
CA GLY A 59 2.69 9.44 6.21
C GLY A 59 1.80 8.22 6.29
N ILE A 60 2.11 7.36 7.26
CA ILE A 60 1.32 6.18 7.54
C ILE A 60 0.04 6.61 8.25
N ALA A 61 -1.10 6.21 7.72
CA ALA A 61 -2.39 6.62 8.22
C ALA A 61 -3.22 5.46 8.80
N GLY A 62 -2.81 4.23 8.56
CA GLY A 62 -3.54 3.08 9.06
C GLY A 62 -2.83 1.76 8.81
N LEU A 63 -3.42 0.72 9.37
CA LEU A 63 -2.98 -0.65 9.17
C LEU A 63 -4.04 -1.40 8.40
N ALA A 64 -3.58 -2.24 7.49
CA ALA A 64 -4.44 -3.08 6.67
C ALA A 64 -3.78 -4.43 6.48
N GLU A 65 -4.43 -5.31 5.73
CA GLU A 65 -3.84 -6.59 5.38
C GLU A 65 -4.27 -7.00 3.99
N VAL A 66 -3.46 -7.80 3.34
CA VAL A 66 -3.77 -8.36 2.03
C VAL A 66 -4.90 -9.37 2.21
N ALA A 67 -5.97 -9.22 1.44
CA ALA A 67 -7.20 -10.00 1.63
C ALA A 67 -7.48 -10.96 0.49
N SER A 68 -6.69 -10.94 -0.59
CA SER A 68 -6.88 -11.87 -1.70
C SER A 68 -5.54 -12.18 -2.36
N THR A 69 -5.53 -13.23 -3.17
CA THR A 69 -4.44 -13.43 -4.14
C THR A 69 -4.62 -12.43 -5.28
N ALA A 70 -3.56 -12.27 -6.09
CA ALA A 70 -3.62 -11.35 -7.22
C ALA A 70 -4.57 -11.85 -8.30
N TYR A 71 -5.29 -10.92 -8.93
CA TYR A 71 -6.18 -11.22 -10.04
C TYR A 71 -6.13 -10.04 -11.02
N PRO A 72 -6.58 -10.24 -12.28
CA PRO A 72 -6.45 -9.17 -13.27
C PRO A 72 -7.17 -7.89 -12.86
N ASP A 73 -6.49 -6.77 -13.03
CA ASP A 73 -7.05 -5.44 -12.79
C ASP A 73 -7.93 -5.09 -13.99
N ARG A 74 -9.25 -5.02 -13.78
CA ARG A 74 -10.20 -4.80 -14.88
C ARG A 74 -10.08 -3.41 -15.49
N THR A 75 -9.51 -2.44 -14.79
CA THR A 75 -9.40 -1.07 -15.33
C THR A 75 -8.47 -1.02 -16.53
N GLN A 76 -7.57 -2.00 -16.69
CA GLN A 76 -6.69 -2.07 -17.86
C GLN A 76 -7.45 -2.29 -19.17
N PHE A 77 -8.67 -2.82 -19.11
CA PHE A 77 -9.47 -3.10 -20.29
C PHE A 77 -10.53 -2.03 -20.56
N ASP A 78 -10.71 -1.08 -19.66
CA ASP A 78 -11.75 -0.06 -19.76
C ASP A 78 -11.19 1.19 -20.43
N ARG A 79 -11.61 1.44 -21.67
CA ARG A 79 -11.13 2.59 -22.45
C ARG A 79 -11.41 3.93 -21.77
N LYS A 80 -12.37 4.00 -20.87
CA LYS A 80 -12.70 5.22 -20.15
C LYS A 80 -11.88 5.42 -18.89
N SER A 81 -11.16 4.38 -18.48
CA SER A 81 -10.33 4.48 -17.27
C SER A 81 -9.00 5.15 -17.57
N PRO A 82 -8.49 6.00 -16.66
CA PRO A 82 -7.13 6.53 -16.80
C PRO A 82 -6.07 5.43 -16.76
N TYR A 83 -6.44 4.23 -16.33
CA TYR A 83 -5.52 3.09 -16.22
C TYR A 83 -5.64 2.12 -17.40
N TYR A 84 -6.34 2.51 -18.46
CA TYR A 84 -6.50 1.69 -19.64
C TYR A 84 -5.13 1.41 -20.29
N ASP A 85 -4.90 0.14 -20.64
CA ASP A 85 -3.69 -0.27 -21.34
C ASP A 85 -4.08 -0.99 -22.63
N PRO A 86 -3.92 -0.36 -23.80
CA PRO A 86 -4.33 -0.97 -25.06
C PRO A 86 -3.52 -2.21 -25.44
N LYS A 87 -2.34 -2.39 -24.81
CA LYS A 87 -1.50 -3.56 -25.10
C LYS A 87 -1.85 -4.77 -24.24
N SER A 88 -2.71 -4.60 -23.23
CA SER A 88 -3.12 -5.70 -22.37
C SER A 88 -4.39 -6.35 -22.93
N THR A 89 -4.48 -7.66 -22.81
CA THR A 89 -5.66 -8.41 -23.28
C THR A 89 -6.18 -9.30 -22.16
N PRO A 90 -7.48 -9.68 -22.20
CA PRO A 90 -8.02 -10.62 -21.21
C PRO A 90 -7.29 -11.95 -21.19
N GLU A 91 -6.72 -12.38 -22.31
CA GLU A 91 -5.96 -13.63 -22.41
C GLU A 91 -4.57 -13.50 -21.78
N GLU A 92 -3.97 -12.30 -21.86
CA GLU A 92 -2.65 -12.03 -21.29
C GLU A 92 -2.65 -10.69 -20.57
N PRO A 93 -3.32 -10.63 -19.40
CA PRO A 93 -3.39 -9.38 -18.67
C PRO A 93 -2.01 -9.00 -18.11
N ARG A 94 -1.63 -7.74 -18.29
CA ARG A 94 -0.35 -7.25 -17.78
C ARG A 94 -0.44 -6.80 -16.34
N TRP A 95 -1.61 -6.33 -15.93
CA TRP A 95 -1.79 -5.67 -14.66
C TRP A 95 -2.73 -6.45 -13.76
N VAL A 96 -2.35 -6.55 -12.50
CA VAL A 96 -3.12 -7.27 -11.49
C VAL A 96 -3.38 -6.35 -10.32
N ASN A 97 -4.31 -6.75 -9.45
CA ASN A 97 -4.50 -6.11 -8.16
C ASN A 97 -4.75 -7.19 -7.12
N VAL A 98 -4.64 -6.79 -5.86
CA VAL A 98 -5.05 -7.60 -4.72
C VAL A 98 -6.13 -6.83 -3.98
N ASP A 99 -6.93 -7.52 -3.18
CA ASP A 99 -7.82 -6.86 -2.25
C ASP A 99 -7.07 -6.57 -0.96
N VAL A 100 -7.39 -5.44 -0.36
CA VAL A 100 -6.80 -4.98 0.91
C VAL A 100 -7.92 -4.71 1.88
N ARG A 101 -7.81 -5.26 3.10
CA ARG A 101 -8.82 -5.12 4.15
C ARG A 101 -8.28 -4.21 5.26
N VAL A 102 -9.13 -3.35 5.79
CA VAL A 102 -8.74 -2.49 6.90
C VAL A 102 -8.52 -3.33 8.16
N VAL A 103 -7.45 -3.01 8.90
CA VAL A 103 -7.26 -3.50 10.26
C VAL A 103 -7.68 -2.40 11.23
N ARG A 104 -7.10 -1.22 11.08
CA ARG A 104 -7.53 -0.05 11.85
C ARG A 104 -6.92 1.23 11.32
N LYS A 105 -7.62 2.34 11.51
CA LYS A 105 -7.05 3.66 11.32
C LYS A 105 -6.13 3.96 12.50
N THR A 106 -5.02 4.65 12.23
CA THR A 106 -4.06 5.03 13.25
C THR A 106 -3.91 6.55 13.27
N ARG A 107 -3.14 7.06 14.25
CA ARG A 107 -2.68 8.43 14.11
C ARG A 107 -1.77 8.52 12.89
N LEU A 108 -1.63 9.70 12.35
CA LEU A 108 -0.72 9.89 11.22
C LEU A 108 0.72 9.85 11.70
N VAL A 109 1.52 8.93 11.16
CA VAL A 109 2.96 8.89 11.41
C VAL A 109 3.62 9.50 10.18
N GLY A 110 3.98 10.77 10.29
CA GLY A 110 4.48 11.54 9.16
C GLY A 110 5.86 11.11 8.71
N LEU A 111 6.20 11.52 7.49
CA LEU A 111 7.47 11.17 6.87
C LEU A 111 8.65 11.68 7.70
N ASP A 112 8.56 12.90 8.24
CA ASP A 112 9.62 13.45 9.06
C ASP A 112 9.81 12.68 10.36
N GLU A 113 8.71 12.21 10.93
CA GLU A 113 8.78 11.40 12.13
C GLU A 113 9.47 10.06 11.84
N LEU A 114 9.15 9.45 10.71
CA LEU A 114 9.80 8.19 10.32
C LEU A 114 11.30 8.40 10.15
N ARG A 115 11.70 9.52 9.55
CA ARG A 115 13.13 9.84 9.35
C ARG A 115 13.88 10.11 10.65
N ALA A 116 13.17 10.44 11.71
CA ALA A 116 13.80 10.75 12.99
C ALA A 116 14.29 9.52 13.74
N HIS A 117 13.93 8.32 13.29
CA HIS A 117 14.28 7.08 14.00
C HIS A 117 15.34 6.30 13.24
N ALA A 118 16.47 6.05 13.92
CA ALA A 118 17.58 5.30 13.33
C ALA A 118 17.16 3.87 12.97
N GLU A 119 16.21 3.30 13.69
CA GLU A 119 15.70 1.96 13.43
C GLU A 119 15.03 1.84 12.07
N LEU A 120 14.61 2.97 11.49
CA LEU A 120 13.92 3.00 10.21
C LEU A 120 14.81 3.55 9.08
N ALA A 121 16.10 3.73 9.34
CA ALA A 121 16.98 4.42 8.40
C ALA A 121 17.02 3.77 7.01
N ASN A 122 16.82 2.45 6.93
CA ASN A 122 16.89 1.73 5.66
C ASN A 122 15.53 1.49 5.04
N MET A 123 14.47 2.03 5.62
CA MET A 123 13.12 1.86 5.09
C MET A 123 13.01 2.45 3.69
N ARG A 124 12.42 1.68 2.77
CA ARG A 124 12.45 2.06 1.35
C ARG A 124 11.74 3.37 1.05
N VAL A 125 10.64 3.64 1.76
CA VAL A 125 9.90 4.89 1.54
C VAL A 125 10.74 6.12 1.87
N LEU A 126 11.77 5.99 2.71
CA LEU A 126 12.64 7.08 3.11
C LEU A 126 13.80 7.29 2.14
N GLN A 127 14.03 6.38 1.21
CA GLN A 127 15.16 6.48 0.30
C GLN A 127 14.89 7.53 -0.77
N ARG A 128 15.91 8.33 -1.04
CA ARG A 128 15.81 9.40 -2.03
C ARG A 128 15.54 8.80 -3.40
N GLY A 129 14.58 9.37 -4.11
CA GLY A 129 14.25 8.95 -5.46
C GLY A 129 13.38 7.71 -5.54
N ASN A 130 12.95 7.15 -4.41
CA ASN A 130 12.05 6.01 -4.44
C ASN A 130 10.66 6.48 -4.82
N ARG A 131 10.16 6.01 -5.96
CA ARG A 131 8.84 6.39 -6.47
C ARG A 131 7.86 5.22 -6.52
N LEU A 132 8.24 4.07 -5.99
CA LEU A 132 7.37 2.91 -6.00
C LEU A 132 6.17 3.13 -5.08
N SER A 133 4.98 2.77 -5.57
CA SER A 133 3.76 2.87 -4.80
C SER A 133 3.59 1.70 -3.83
N ILE A 134 4.32 0.63 -4.02
CA ILE A 134 4.32 -0.53 -3.14
C ILE A 134 5.78 -0.89 -2.85
N THR A 135 6.14 -0.96 -1.58
CA THR A 135 7.48 -1.35 -1.17
C THR A 135 7.42 -2.38 -0.05
N PRO A 136 8.36 -3.34 -0.05
CA PRO A 136 8.45 -4.26 1.09
C PRO A 136 8.92 -3.53 2.35
N VAL A 137 8.50 -4.04 3.49
CA VAL A 137 8.86 -3.52 4.81
C VAL A 137 9.49 -4.67 5.58
N ASP A 138 10.66 -4.44 6.17
CA ASP A 138 11.30 -5.47 6.98
C ASP A 138 10.47 -5.77 8.23
N PRO A 139 10.45 -7.02 8.70
CA PRO A 139 9.74 -7.33 9.94
C PRO A 139 10.15 -6.48 11.14
N ALA A 140 11.42 -6.12 11.23
CA ALA A 140 11.89 -5.26 12.32
C ALA A 140 11.30 -3.85 12.22
N GLU A 141 11.20 -3.32 10.99
CA GLU A 141 10.58 -2.02 10.76
C GLU A 141 9.10 -2.04 11.10
N TRP A 142 8.40 -3.08 10.66
CA TRP A 142 6.99 -3.27 10.98
C TRP A 142 6.78 -3.30 12.49
N LYS A 143 7.57 -4.08 13.18
CA LYS A 143 7.46 -4.25 14.63
C LYS A 143 7.73 -2.92 15.35
N PHE A 144 8.73 -2.17 14.90
CA PHE A 144 9.05 -0.88 15.50
C PHE A 144 7.88 0.10 15.32
N ILE A 145 7.36 0.19 14.09
CA ILE A 145 6.27 1.13 13.78
C ILE A 145 5.02 0.77 14.56
N THR A 146 4.61 -0.49 14.52
CA THR A 146 3.36 -0.90 15.16
C THR A 146 3.45 -0.92 16.68
N GLY A 147 4.64 -1.18 17.22
CA GLY A 147 4.84 -1.26 18.65
C GLY A 147 5.20 0.05 19.34
N LYS A 148 5.97 0.91 18.65
CA LYS A 148 6.50 2.12 19.26
C LYS A 148 5.85 3.40 18.76
N LEU A 149 5.52 3.48 17.48
CA LEU A 149 5.04 4.73 16.90
C LEU A 149 3.52 4.81 16.87
N ILE A 150 2.87 3.77 16.38
CA ILE A 150 1.41 3.71 16.37
C ILE A 150 0.90 3.41 17.76
N GLY A 151 1.60 2.54 18.46
CA GLY A 151 1.30 2.20 19.81
C GLY A 151 0.03 1.39 19.96
N LYS A 152 -0.35 1.18 21.21
CA LYS A 152 -1.56 0.47 21.50
C LYS A 152 -2.72 1.36 21.21
N VAL A 153 -3.72 0.77 20.67
CA VAL A 153 -4.93 1.50 20.53
C VAL A 153 -5.54 1.59 21.83
N ASN A 154 -5.78 2.72 22.17
CA ASN A 154 -6.40 2.88 23.30
C ASN A 154 -7.73 2.92 23.12
N LYS A 155 -7.85 2.24 23.03
CA LYS A 155 -8.84 2.27 23.00
C LYS A 155 -9.63 2.74 22.66
#